data_949bc8f5a8345db07405f13e75de3cff
#
_entry.id   949bc8f5a8345db07405f13e75de3cff
#
_cell.length_a   1.000
_cell.length_b   1.000
_cell.length_c   1.000
_cell.angle_alpha   90.00
_cell.angle_beta   90.00
_cell.angle_gamma   90.00
#
_symmetry.space_group_name_H-M   'P 1'
#
loop_
_entity.id
_entity.type
_entity.pdbx_description
1 polymer ?
#
loop_
_entity_poly.entity_id
_entity_poly.type
_entity_poly.pdbx_seq_one_letter_code
_entity_poly.pdbx_strand_id
1 'polypeptide(L)'
;MQELEKRYYFKMLNYRDELEKAMLLLATKEDTIFLGQSLEYGGIAMAQTFEKISSNKKIEMPVAENLQLGVCTGLAIEGFVPISVYPRWNFLLLAADQLVNHLDKISLMTEGQYKPKVIIRVAVGAEKPVNPQEQHLGDFSEGFKKILRTIEVVNLTSAEQIVPAYLRAYNRTDGISTILVEEHQF
;
A
#
# COMPACT_ATOMS: atom_id res chain seq x y z
N MET A 1 -19.37 46.48 16.59
CA MET A 1 -18.09 45.79 16.58
C MET A 1 -18.41 44.30 16.46
N GLN A 2 -18.58 43.88 15.25
CA GLN A 2 -18.78 42.47 14.97
C GLN A 2 -17.39 41.84 14.78
N GLU A 3 -16.97 41.05 15.74
CA GLU A 3 -15.80 40.18 15.61
C GLU A 3 -16.08 39.24 14.47
N LEU A 4 -15.26 39.37 13.43
CA LEU A 4 -15.22 38.48 12.31
C LEU A 4 -14.89 37.10 12.86
N GLU A 5 -15.89 36.26 13.01
CA GLU A 5 -15.72 34.82 13.06
C GLU A 5 -14.93 34.39 11.82
N LYS A 6 -13.61 34.29 11.95
CA LYS A 6 -12.79 33.56 11.02
C LYS A 6 -13.23 32.11 11.13
N ARG A 7 -14.27 31.75 10.40
CA ARG A 7 -14.54 30.36 10.04
C ARG A 7 -13.32 29.86 9.25
N TYR A 8 -12.35 29.33 9.98
CA TYR A 8 -11.47 28.37 9.38
C TYR A 8 -12.34 27.20 8.96
N TYR A 9 -12.78 27.19 7.71
CA TYR A 9 -13.19 25.96 7.05
C TYR A 9 -11.96 25.06 7.10
N PHE A 10 -11.86 24.24 8.11
CA PHE A 10 -11.08 23.04 8.06
C PHE A 10 -11.72 22.25 6.91
N LYS A 11 -11.10 22.32 5.72
CA LYS A 11 -11.50 21.48 4.60
C LYS A 11 -11.28 20.06 5.12
N MET A 12 -12.34 19.35 5.47
CA MET A 12 -12.23 17.96 5.87
C MET A 12 -11.47 17.26 4.75
N LEU A 13 -10.34 16.64 5.09
CA LEU A 13 -9.54 15.91 4.11
C LEU A 13 -10.39 14.78 3.54
N ASN A 14 -10.39 14.66 2.22
CA ASN A 14 -11.05 13.56 1.56
C ASN A 14 -10.10 12.37 1.54
N TYR A 15 -10.57 11.20 1.97
CA TYR A 15 -9.76 9.98 2.08
C TYR A 15 -9.12 9.59 0.74
N ARG A 16 -9.89 9.61 -0.34
CA ARG A 16 -9.40 9.30 -1.69
C ARG A 16 -8.38 10.32 -2.19
N ASP A 17 -8.63 11.61 -1.95
CA ASP A 17 -7.71 12.67 -2.38
C ASP A 17 -6.36 12.54 -1.67
N GLU A 18 -6.36 12.15 -0.38
CA GLU A 18 -5.11 11.91 0.36
C GLU A 18 -4.39 10.64 -0.12
N LEU A 19 -5.12 9.60 -0.56
CA LEU A 19 -4.52 8.43 -1.22
C LEU A 19 -3.85 8.83 -2.54
N GLU A 20 -4.55 9.56 -3.41
CA GLU A 20 -3.96 10.05 -4.67
C GLU A 20 -2.72 10.89 -4.40
N LYS A 21 -2.80 11.82 -3.45
CA LYS A 21 -1.68 12.66 -3.04
C LYS A 21 -0.48 11.86 -2.52
N ALA A 22 -0.72 10.83 -1.71
CA ALA A 22 0.33 9.95 -1.22
C ALA A 22 1.02 9.22 -2.38
N MET A 23 0.27 8.68 -3.33
CA MET A 23 0.82 8.00 -4.52
C MET A 23 1.63 8.98 -5.39
N LEU A 24 1.13 10.19 -5.62
CA LEU A 24 1.86 11.21 -6.36
C LEU A 24 3.17 11.62 -5.67
N LEU A 25 3.16 11.79 -4.35
CA LEU A 25 4.37 12.10 -3.59
C LEU A 25 5.41 10.97 -3.67
N LEU A 26 4.97 9.71 -3.61
CA LEU A 26 5.88 8.57 -3.80
C LEU A 26 6.41 8.52 -5.25
N ALA A 27 5.57 8.80 -6.24
CA ALA A 27 5.99 8.78 -7.65
C ALA A 27 7.08 9.82 -7.98
N THR A 28 7.23 10.89 -7.16
CA THR A 28 8.35 11.84 -7.33
C THR A 28 9.71 11.28 -6.91
N LYS A 29 9.74 10.16 -6.21
CA LYS A 29 10.99 9.55 -5.75
C LYS A 29 11.60 8.70 -6.86
N GLU A 30 12.90 8.83 -7.10
CA GLU A 30 13.57 8.12 -8.20
C GLU A 30 13.54 6.60 -8.01
N ASP A 31 13.69 6.15 -6.77
CA ASP A 31 13.78 4.75 -6.37
C ASP A 31 12.44 4.03 -6.21
N THR A 32 11.30 4.73 -6.35
CA THR A 32 9.98 4.09 -6.23
C THR A 32 9.47 3.55 -7.55
N ILE A 33 8.75 2.44 -7.47
CA ILE A 33 8.05 1.81 -8.59
C ILE A 33 6.78 1.11 -8.07
N PHE A 34 5.69 1.20 -8.83
CA PHE A 34 4.40 0.62 -8.47
C PHE A 34 4.16 -0.66 -9.24
N LEU A 35 3.79 -1.74 -8.55
CA LEU A 35 3.47 -3.03 -9.15
C LEU A 35 2.06 -3.46 -8.72
N GLY A 36 1.26 -3.88 -9.66
CA GLY A 36 -0.09 -4.38 -9.37
C GLY A 36 -0.91 -4.61 -10.63
N GLN A 37 -2.11 -5.12 -10.43
CA GLN A 37 -3.08 -5.33 -11.49
C GLN A 37 -3.90 -4.06 -11.70
N SER A 38 -4.27 -3.79 -12.96
CA SER A 38 -5.09 -2.64 -13.37
C SER A 38 -4.49 -1.27 -13.04
N LEU A 39 -3.18 -1.16 -12.93
CA LEU A 39 -2.51 0.13 -12.68
C LEU A 39 -2.47 1.00 -13.94
N GLU A 40 -2.35 0.37 -15.11
CA GLU A 40 -2.31 1.05 -16.42
C GLU A 40 -3.71 1.16 -17.05
N TYR A 41 -4.52 0.13 -16.90
CA TYR A 41 -5.77 0.01 -17.64
C TYR A 41 -7.02 0.42 -16.86
N GLY A 42 -6.87 0.74 -15.57
CA GLY A 42 -8.01 1.09 -14.71
C GLY A 42 -8.93 -0.11 -14.40
N GLY A 43 -10.19 0.17 -14.09
CA GLY A 43 -11.21 -0.86 -13.84
C GLY A 43 -11.45 -1.20 -12.38
N ILE A 44 -10.60 -0.74 -11.47
CA ILE A 44 -10.79 -0.83 -10.02
C ILE A 44 -10.70 0.56 -9.37
N ALA A 45 -11.40 0.78 -8.27
CA ALA A 45 -11.41 2.09 -7.60
C ALA A 45 -10.00 2.54 -7.19
N MET A 46 -9.17 1.63 -6.70
CA MET A 46 -7.79 1.90 -6.31
C MET A 46 -6.94 2.39 -7.48
N ALA A 47 -7.19 1.91 -8.71
CA ALA A 47 -6.46 2.31 -9.92
C ALA A 47 -6.60 3.81 -10.23
N GLN A 48 -7.73 4.43 -9.87
CA GLN A 48 -7.97 5.84 -10.12
C GLN A 48 -6.94 6.74 -9.41
N THR A 49 -6.33 6.27 -8.32
CA THR A 49 -5.26 7.02 -7.63
C THR A 49 -3.92 7.00 -8.36
N PHE A 50 -3.81 6.25 -9.45
CA PHE A 50 -2.60 6.13 -10.28
C PHE A 50 -2.72 6.82 -11.65
N GLU A 51 -3.88 7.40 -11.99
CA GLU A 51 -4.13 7.99 -13.32
C GLU A 51 -3.12 9.08 -13.69
N LYS A 52 -2.67 9.87 -12.70
CA LYS A 52 -1.69 10.95 -12.91
C LYS A 52 -0.23 10.51 -12.81
N ILE A 53 0.01 9.23 -12.55
CA ILE A 53 1.37 8.69 -12.45
C ILE A 53 1.82 8.20 -13.81
N SER A 54 3.03 8.57 -14.19
CA SER A 54 3.63 8.18 -15.46
C SER A 54 3.80 6.65 -15.58
N SER A 55 3.58 6.10 -16.79
CA SER A 55 3.69 4.67 -17.08
C SER A 55 5.07 4.10 -16.77
N ASN A 56 6.14 4.89 -16.89
CA ASN A 56 7.49 4.43 -16.54
C ASN A 56 7.70 4.17 -15.04
N LYS A 57 6.76 4.57 -14.20
CA LYS A 57 6.74 4.28 -12.75
C LYS A 57 5.84 3.09 -12.40
N LYS A 58 5.16 2.50 -13.37
CA LYS A 58 4.18 1.44 -13.15
C LYS A 58 4.58 0.17 -13.89
N ILE A 59 4.41 -0.96 -13.25
CA ILE A 59 4.50 -2.28 -13.85
C ILE A 59 3.13 -2.93 -13.70
N GLU A 60 2.44 -3.10 -14.83
CA GLU A 60 1.20 -3.88 -14.86
C GLU A 60 1.53 -5.36 -14.66
N MET A 61 0.95 -5.96 -13.63
CA MET A 61 1.19 -7.36 -13.29
C MET A 61 0.03 -8.24 -13.78
N PRO A 62 0.30 -9.47 -14.21
CA PRO A 62 -0.77 -10.46 -14.37
C PRO A 62 -1.39 -10.82 -13.02
N VAL A 63 -2.51 -11.55 -13.04
CA VAL A 63 -3.14 -12.12 -11.83
C VAL A 63 -2.23 -13.23 -11.29
N ALA A 64 -1.19 -12.82 -10.55
CA ALA A 64 -0.18 -13.71 -9.97
C ALA A 64 0.44 -13.03 -8.74
N GLU A 65 -0.31 -12.91 -7.66
CA GLU A 65 0.02 -12.12 -6.47
C GLU A 65 1.31 -12.60 -5.79
N ASN A 66 1.55 -13.90 -5.77
CA ASN A 66 2.80 -14.48 -5.26
C ASN A 66 4.01 -14.01 -6.09
N LEU A 67 3.93 -14.08 -7.42
CA LEU A 67 4.97 -13.56 -8.32
C LEU A 67 5.18 -12.06 -8.10
N GLN A 68 4.10 -11.28 -7.99
CA GLN A 68 4.18 -9.84 -7.78
C GLN A 68 5.00 -9.49 -6.53
N LEU A 69 4.73 -10.13 -5.39
CA LEU A 69 5.46 -9.85 -4.16
C LEU A 69 6.91 -10.34 -4.23
N GLY A 70 7.16 -11.47 -4.89
CA GLY A 70 8.51 -11.96 -5.15
C GLY A 70 9.35 -11.00 -5.97
N VAL A 71 8.77 -10.43 -7.04
CA VAL A 71 9.42 -9.37 -7.86
C VAL A 71 9.68 -8.11 -7.02
N CYS A 72 8.71 -7.68 -6.20
CA CYS A 72 8.91 -6.54 -5.29
C CYS A 72 10.06 -6.80 -4.30
N THR A 73 10.16 -8.00 -3.77
CA THR A 73 11.26 -8.38 -2.86
C THR A 73 12.61 -8.28 -3.56
N GLY A 74 12.71 -8.79 -4.79
CA GLY A 74 13.94 -8.69 -5.61
C GLY A 74 14.31 -7.24 -5.91
N LEU A 75 13.35 -6.42 -6.35
CA LEU A 75 13.58 -4.99 -6.59
C LEU A 75 14.04 -4.25 -5.33
N ALA A 76 13.48 -4.60 -4.16
CA ALA A 76 13.88 -3.99 -2.91
C ALA A 76 15.30 -4.38 -2.46
N ILE A 77 15.78 -5.58 -2.82
CA ILE A 77 17.17 -5.99 -2.62
C ILE A 77 18.12 -5.16 -3.49
N GLU A 78 17.71 -4.83 -4.70
CA GLU A 78 18.45 -3.98 -5.64
C GLU A 78 18.39 -2.48 -5.31
N GLY A 79 17.74 -2.10 -4.19
CA GLY A 79 17.72 -0.71 -3.70
C GLY A 79 16.51 0.12 -4.11
N PHE A 80 15.55 -0.46 -4.82
CA PHE A 80 14.27 0.20 -5.08
C PHE A 80 13.37 0.17 -3.84
N VAL A 81 12.35 1.03 -3.83
CA VAL A 81 11.25 0.99 -2.86
C VAL A 81 9.96 0.69 -3.62
N PRO A 82 9.68 -0.59 -3.91
CA PRO A 82 8.48 -0.97 -4.63
C PRO A 82 7.23 -0.78 -3.77
N ILE A 83 6.17 -0.29 -4.41
CA ILE A 83 4.82 -0.23 -3.86
C ILE A 83 4.01 -1.36 -4.52
N SER A 84 3.77 -2.44 -3.76
CA SER A 84 3.00 -3.60 -4.20
C SER A 84 1.53 -3.40 -3.90
N VAL A 85 0.70 -3.37 -4.93
CA VAL A 85 -0.71 -2.95 -4.85
C VAL A 85 -1.64 -4.14 -4.98
N TYR A 86 -2.48 -4.37 -3.98
CA TYR A 86 -3.50 -5.41 -3.95
C TYR A 86 -4.86 -4.76 -3.70
N PRO A 87 -5.83 -4.91 -4.61
CA PRO A 87 -7.13 -4.25 -4.48
C PRO A 87 -7.91 -4.63 -3.22
N ARG A 88 -7.63 -5.83 -2.68
CA ARG A 88 -8.27 -6.35 -1.46
C ARG A 88 -7.32 -7.24 -0.66
N TRP A 89 -7.51 -7.30 0.65
CA TRP A 89 -6.76 -8.20 1.54
C TRP A 89 -6.82 -9.66 1.08
N ASN A 90 -7.97 -10.10 0.58
CA ASN A 90 -8.17 -11.46 0.10
C ASN A 90 -7.18 -11.84 -1.02
N PHE A 91 -6.76 -10.89 -1.85
CA PHE A 91 -5.77 -11.15 -2.90
C PHE A 91 -4.34 -11.21 -2.33
N LEU A 92 -4.02 -10.42 -1.31
CA LEU A 92 -2.73 -10.53 -0.64
C LEU A 92 -2.53 -11.91 0.02
N LEU A 93 -3.61 -12.62 0.40
CA LEU A 93 -3.51 -14.00 0.91
C LEU A 93 -2.84 -14.95 -0.10
N LEU A 94 -3.00 -14.72 -1.41
CA LEU A 94 -2.34 -15.53 -2.43
C LEU A 94 -0.82 -15.32 -2.47
N ALA A 95 -0.33 -14.22 -1.89
CA ALA A 95 1.08 -13.93 -1.74
C ALA A 95 1.61 -14.23 -0.31
N ALA A 96 0.85 -14.94 0.51
CA ALA A 96 1.20 -15.18 1.91
C ALA A 96 2.55 -15.90 2.08
N ASP A 97 2.91 -16.81 1.18
CA ASP A 97 4.21 -17.48 1.20
C ASP A 97 5.36 -16.47 1.02
N GLN A 98 5.30 -15.63 -0.02
CA GLN A 98 6.31 -14.59 -0.26
C GLN A 98 6.37 -13.57 0.88
N LEU A 99 5.22 -13.24 1.46
CA LEU A 99 5.12 -12.31 2.57
C LEU A 99 5.76 -12.88 3.85
N VAL A 100 5.32 -14.07 4.28
CA VAL A 100 5.63 -14.64 5.59
C VAL A 100 6.96 -15.38 5.59
N ASN A 101 7.25 -16.15 4.55
CA ASN A 101 8.44 -17.01 4.52
C ASN A 101 9.66 -16.34 3.88
N HIS A 102 9.47 -15.31 3.07
CA HIS A 102 10.56 -14.60 2.40
C HIS A 102 10.71 -13.16 2.89
N LEU A 103 9.84 -12.24 2.52
CA LEU A 103 10.00 -10.81 2.81
C LEU A 103 10.14 -10.51 4.31
N ASP A 104 9.31 -11.15 5.15
CA ASP A 104 9.33 -10.97 6.60
C ASP A 104 10.61 -11.51 7.25
N LYS A 105 11.28 -12.48 6.63
CA LYS A 105 12.41 -13.20 7.24
C LYS A 105 13.76 -12.91 6.63
N ILE A 106 13.83 -12.36 5.42
CA ILE A 106 15.09 -12.22 4.70
C ILE A 106 16.14 -11.44 5.50
N SER A 107 15.77 -10.38 6.20
CA SER A 107 16.70 -9.63 7.04
C SER A 107 17.19 -10.44 8.23
N LEU A 108 16.35 -11.29 8.81
CA LEU A 108 16.73 -12.17 9.91
C LEU A 108 17.66 -13.29 9.42
N MET A 109 17.34 -13.91 8.28
CA MET A 109 18.11 -15.01 7.70
C MET A 109 19.48 -14.57 7.20
N THR A 110 19.62 -13.32 6.82
CA THR A 110 20.87 -12.75 6.29
C THR A 110 21.61 -11.90 7.31
N GLU A 111 21.23 -11.97 8.59
CA GLU A 111 21.84 -11.19 9.68
C GLU A 111 21.89 -9.69 9.37
N GLY A 112 20.85 -9.19 8.69
CA GLY A 112 20.73 -7.78 8.31
C GLY A 112 21.58 -7.36 7.11
N GLN A 113 22.18 -8.28 6.36
CA GLN A 113 22.90 -7.95 5.12
C GLN A 113 21.92 -7.46 4.03
N TYR A 114 20.73 -8.07 3.95
CA TYR A 114 19.66 -7.63 3.07
C TYR A 114 18.50 -7.09 3.92
N LYS A 115 18.07 -5.88 3.60
CA LYS A 115 16.98 -5.18 4.28
C LYS A 115 15.96 -4.65 3.26
N PRO A 116 15.27 -5.54 2.55
CA PRO A 116 14.32 -5.14 1.52
C PRO A 116 13.15 -4.36 2.14
N LYS A 117 12.93 -3.17 1.63
CA LYS A 117 11.83 -2.28 2.05
C LYS A 117 10.77 -2.25 0.97
N VAL A 118 9.66 -2.91 1.21
CA VAL A 118 8.48 -2.95 0.34
C VAL A 118 7.32 -2.23 1.03
N ILE A 119 6.63 -1.36 0.34
CA ILE A 119 5.36 -0.80 0.79
C ILE A 119 4.24 -1.63 0.15
N ILE A 120 3.46 -2.31 0.97
CA ILE A 120 2.33 -3.11 0.51
C ILE A 120 1.06 -2.30 0.74
N ARG A 121 0.37 -1.96 -0.34
CA ARG A 121 -0.89 -1.25 -0.34
C ARG A 121 -2.04 -2.23 -0.52
N VAL A 122 -2.95 -2.29 0.43
CA VAL A 122 -4.08 -3.22 0.40
C VAL A 122 -5.34 -2.56 0.97
N ALA A 123 -6.52 -2.93 0.46
CA ALA A 123 -7.79 -2.37 0.93
C ALA A 123 -8.71 -3.42 1.55
N VAL A 124 -9.59 -2.96 2.44
CA VAL A 124 -10.66 -3.75 3.08
C VAL A 124 -12.03 -3.14 2.81
N GLY A 125 -13.07 -3.95 2.82
CA GLY A 125 -14.45 -3.54 3.09
C GLY A 125 -15.28 -2.91 1.97
N ALA A 126 -14.85 -2.80 0.71
CA ALA A 126 -15.70 -2.18 -0.32
C ALA A 126 -16.88 -3.07 -0.73
N GLU A 127 -18.09 -2.58 -0.46
CA GLU A 127 -19.34 -3.20 -0.92
C GLU A 127 -19.94 -2.50 -2.16
N LYS A 128 -19.42 -1.35 -2.54
CA LYS A 128 -19.85 -0.57 -3.71
C LYS A 128 -18.69 -0.35 -4.66
N PRO A 129 -18.92 -0.20 -5.97
CA PRO A 129 -20.21 -0.30 -6.67
C PRO A 129 -20.74 -1.74 -6.81
N VAL A 130 -19.90 -2.75 -6.54
CA VAL A 130 -20.27 -4.17 -6.60
C VAL A 130 -19.98 -4.79 -5.23
N ASN A 131 -21.01 -5.35 -4.60
CA ASN A 131 -20.84 -6.12 -3.37
C ASN A 131 -20.24 -7.50 -3.70
N PRO A 132 -18.99 -7.80 -3.26
CA PRO A 132 -18.32 -9.06 -3.57
C PRO A 132 -18.74 -10.19 -2.63
N GLN A 133 -19.72 -9.95 -1.77
CA GLN A 133 -20.16 -10.89 -0.74
C GLN A 133 -19.01 -11.27 0.23
N GLU A 134 -19.20 -12.26 1.04
CA GLU A 134 -18.26 -12.75 2.06
C GLU A 134 -16.86 -13.08 1.49
N GLN A 135 -16.77 -13.41 0.21
CA GLN A 135 -15.52 -13.87 -0.41
C GLN A 135 -14.41 -12.81 -0.39
N HIS A 136 -14.75 -11.51 -0.45
CA HIS A 136 -13.74 -10.45 -0.64
C HIS A 136 -13.87 -9.26 0.34
N LEU A 137 -14.54 -9.45 1.47
CA LEU A 137 -14.70 -8.40 2.49
C LEU A 137 -13.80 -8.59 3.72
N GLY A 138 -12.96 -9.64 3.72
CA GLY A 138 -12.15 -9.99 4.89
C GLY A 138 -11.10 -8.94 5.24
N ASP A 139 -10.97 -8.63 6.52
CA ASP A 139 -9.83 -7.95 7.11
C ASP A 139 -8.98 -8.97 7.88
N PHE A 140 -7.75 -9.16 7.44
CA PHE A 140 -6.83 -10.12 8.05
C PHE A 140 -5.71 -9.42 8.83
N SER A 141 -5.80 -8.12 9.06
CA SER A 141 -4.77 -7.29 9.68
C SER A 141 -4.32 -7.85 11.03
N GLU A 142 -5.25 -8.18 11.92
CA GLU A 142 -4.94 -8.70 13.26
C GLU A 142 -4.29 -10.10 13.22
N GLY A 143 -4.68 -10.93 12.25
CA GLY A 143 -4.04 -12.23 12.02
C GLY A 143 -2.58 -12.07 11.59
N PHE A 144 -2.35 -11.21 10.61
CA PHE A 144 -1.00 -10.96 10.10
C PHE A 144 -0.10 -10.24 11.10
N LYS A 145 -0.60 -9.33 11.92
CA LYS A 145 0.17 -8.73 13.05
C LYS A 145 0.73 -9.79 14.01
N LYS A 146 0.07 -10.96 14.12
CA LYS A 146 0.54 -12.08 14.96
C LYS A 146 1.49 -13.03 14.25
N ILE A 147 1.38 -13.14 12.93
CA ILE A 147 2.20 -14.04 12.10
C ILE A 147 3.53 -13.39 11.74
N LEU A 148 3.51 -12.11 11.36
CA LEU A 148 4.67 -11.35 10.91
C LEU A 148 5.56 -10.97 12.09
N ARG A 149 6.88 -11.00 11.86
CA ARG A 149 7.90 -10.73 12.88
C ARG A 149 8.57 -9.38 12.71
N THR A 150 8.73 -8.94 11.47
CA THR A 150 9.45 -7.71 11.13
C THR A 150 8.56 -6.71 10.38
N ILE A 151 7.61 -7.18 9.59
CA ILE A 151 6.74 -6.33 8.78
C ILE A 151 5.69 -5.64 9.65
N GLU A 152 5.59 -4.33 9.54
CA GLU A 152 4.57 -3.53 10.23
C GLU A 152 3.23 -3.57 9.47
N VAL A 153 2.12 -3.71 10.19
CA VAL A 153 0.76 -3.62 9.63
C VAL A 153 0.06 -2.42 10.23
N VAL A 154 -0.33 -1.46 9.39
CA VAL A 154 -0.94 -0.19 9.78
C VAL A 154 -2.30 -0.03 9.12
N ASN A 155 -3.36 0.05 9.90
CA ASN A 155 -4.70 0.35 9.42
C ASN A 155 -4.87 1.88 9.30
N LEU A 156 -5.29 2.33 8.13
CA LEU A 156 -5.53 3.74 7.80
C LEU A 156 -7.03 4.02 7.93
N THR A 157 -7.44 4.48 9.11
CA THR A 157 -8.87 4.67 9.45
C THR A 157 -9.36 6.09 9.21
N SER A 158 -8.45 7.04 8.91
CA SER A 158 -8.81 8.43 8.58
C SER A 158 -7.90 9.03 7.52
N ALA A 159 -8.41 10.05 6.82
CA ALA A 159 -7.67 10.72 5.74
C ALA A 159 -6.35 11.36 6.22
N GLU A 160 -6.33 11.89 7.46
CA GLU A 160 -5.17 12.55 8.05
C GLU A 160 -3.98 11.60 8.25
N GLN A 161 -4.24 10.31 8.38
CA GLN A 161 -3.21 9.29 8.58
C GLN A 161 -2.49 8.91 7.29
N ILE A 162 -3.12 9.07 6.12
CA ILE A 162 -2.69 8.47 4.86
C ILE A 162 -1.32 8.97 4.44
N VAL A 163 -1.19 10.25 4.09
CA VAL A 163 0.07 10.81 3.60
C VAL A 163 1.21 10.61 4.62
N PRO A 164 1.02 10.89 5.92
CA PRO A 164 2.06 10.63 6.91
C PRO A 164 2.50 9.17 6.99
N ALA A 165 1.57 8.21 6.90
CA ALA A 165 1.89 6.78 6.97
C ALA A 165 2.70 6.31 5.76
N TYR A 166 2.31 6.70 4.54
CA TYR A 166 3.06 6.38 3.33
C TYR A 166 4.45 7.00 3.34
N LEU A 167 4.59 8.27 3.74
CA LEU A 167 5.90 8.92 3.84
C LEU A 167 6.76 8.31 4.96
N ARG A 168 6.16 7.90 6.08
CA ARG A 168 6.87 7.18 7.14
C ARG A 168 7.41 5.85 6.62
N ALA A 169 6.58 5.05 5.93
CA ALA A 169 6.99 3.78 5.35
C ALA A 169 8.13 3.96 4.34
N TYR A 170 8.05 4.98 3.49
CA TYR A 170 9.11 5.30 2.52
C TYR A 170 10.41 5.73 3.22
N ASN A 171 10.34 6.61 4.22
CA ASN A 171 11.51 7.18 4.88
C ASN A 171 12.19 6.23 5.89
N ARG A 172 11.68 5.02 6.09
CA ARG A 172 12.31 4.03 6.98
C ARG A 172 13.72 3.69 6.53
N THR A 173 14.66 3.69 7.46
CA THR A 173 16.07 3.33 7.23
C THR A 173 16.44 1.98 7.82
N ASP A 174 15.53 1.37 8.58
CA ASP A 174 15.71 0.05 9.21
C ASP A 174 15.47 -1.12 8.26
N GLY A 175 14.96 -0.85 7.03
CA GLY A 175 14.63 -1.87 6.04
C GLY A 175 13.34 -2.64 6.35
N ILE A 176 12.52 -2.16 7.27
CA ILE A 176 11.24 -2.79 7.59
C ILE A 176 10.21 -2.45 6.52
N SER A 177 9.62 -3.48 5.93
CA SER A 177 8.46 -3.35 5.03
C SER A 177 7.19 -3.01 5.80
N THR A 178 6.24 -2.37 5.14
CA THR A 178 5.00 -1.92 5.80
C THR A 178 3.79 -2.30 4.95
N ILE A 179 2.79 -2.93 5.55
CA ILE A 179 1.46 -3.13 4.98
C ILE A 179 0.59 -1.96 5.42
N LEU A 180 0.14 -1.16 4.48
CA LEU A 180 -0.82 -0.07 4.67
C LEU A 180 -2.19 -0.55 4.23
N VAL A 181 -3.08 -0.68 5.21
CA VAL A 181 -4.43 -1.22 5.03
C VAL A 181 -5.41 -0.06 4.92
N GLU A 182 -5.99 0.13 3.76
CA GLU A 182 -6.93 1.20 3.46
C GLU A 182 -8.36 0.75 3.72
N GLU A 183 -9.13 1.63 4.33
CA GLU A 183 -10.58 1.47 4.36
C GLU A 183 -11.16 1.91 3.01
N HIS A 184 -11.96 1.05 2.41
CA HIS A 184 -12.64 1.37 1.16
C HIS A 184 -13.82 2.32 1.44
N GLN A 185 -13.55 3.60 1.54
CA GLN A 185 -14.53 4.67 1.73
C GLN A 185 -14.80 5.42 0.41
N PHE A 186 -14.99 4.70 -0.70
CA PHE A 186 -15.29 5.32 -1.99
C PHE A 186 -16.77 5.19 -2.34
#